data_814a616b22e98889aab2866730200396
#
_entry.id   814a616b22e98889aab2866730200396
#
_cell.length_a   1.000
_cell.length_b   1.000
_cell.length_c   1.000
_cell.angle_alpha   90.00
_cell.angle_beta   90.00
_cell.angle_gamma   90.00
#
_symmetry.space_group_name_H-M   'P 1'
#
loop_
_entity.id
_entity.type
_entity.pdbx_description
1 polymer ?
#
loop_
_entity_poly.entity_id
_entity_poly.type
_entity_poly.pdbx_seq_one_letter_code
_entity_poly.pdbx_strand_id
1 'polypeptide(L)'
;MTTERRIGDLSVLGIGLGAMPLSVPPHPDATQARATIHAALDAGVRLIDTADAYTPDGVLGHNEGIVAEALQTYGGDTSEVLVATKGGHTRNGGDWGVDGRPEYLRSACEASLQALGVDSIGLYQHHRPDPEVPYAETMGGLSALLEAGLVQRVGISNADPDQIRLAHGILGDGLVSVQNQLSPSFRSSLPELEVCTELGLAFLPWSPLGGMRSAADLGSEHGVFGQVAERYGVSPQRMCLAWLLSLSPVCLPIPGASRPESVQDSAAAAELTVDEEDLALLSTP
;
A
#
# COMPACT_ATOMS: atom_id res chain seq x y z
N MET A 1 6.82 13.01 18.38
CA MET A 1 7.60 11.77 18.09
C MET A 1 7.00 11.15 16.84
N THR A 2 7.83 10.82 15.86
CA THR A 2 7.38 10.20 14.62
C THR A 2 6.67 8.87 14.88
N THR A 3 5.51 8.66 14.27
CA THR A 3 4.76 7.42 14.44
C THR A 3 5.33 6.35 13.52
N GLU A 4 5.95 5.34 14.11
CA GLU A 4 6.40 4.14 13.39
C GLU A 4 5.32 3.05 13.44
N ARG A 5 5.35 2.15 12.44
CA ARG A 5 4.48 0.98 12.32
C ARG A 5 5.30 -0.26 12.01
N ARG A 6 4.86 -1.38 12.57
CA ARG A 6 5.47 -2.68 12.26
C ARG A 6 4.81 -3.31 11.03
N ILE A 7 5.65 -3.93 10.19
CA ILE A 7 5.24 -4.80 9.09
C ILE A 7 6.14 -6.06 9.14
N GLY A 8 5.62 -7.12 9.71
CA GLY A 8 6.42 -8.27 10.10
C GLY A 8 7.50 -7.91 11.13
N ASP A 9 8.75 -8.21 10.79
CA ASP A 9 9.94 -7.92 11.58
C ASP A 9 10.49 -6.49 11.40
N LEU A 10 9.97 -5.73 10.42
CA LEU A 10 10.44 -4.38 10.10
C LEU A 10 9.65 -3.30 10.85
N SER A 11 10.30 -2.17 11.11
CA SER A 11 9.68 -0.93 11.56
C SER A 11 9.86 0.13 10.48
N VAL A 12 8.76 0.77 10.07
CA VAL A 12 8.75 1.79 9.02
C VAL A 12 7.97 3.02 9.49
N LEU A 13 8.17 4.16 8.84
CA LEU A 13 7.30 5.34 9.04
C LEU A 13 5.84 4.90 8.86
N GLY A 14 4.93 5.41 9.69
CA GLY A 14 3.50 5.08 9.65
C GLY A 14 2.75 5.42 8.35
N ILE A 15 3.45 5.97 7.36
CA ILE A 15 2.94 6.32 6.03
C ILE A 15 3.84 5.67 4.97
N GLY A 16 3.24 4.90 4.04
CA GLY A 16 3.90 4.41 2.85
C GLY A 16 3.60 5.27 1.61
N LEU A 17 4.25 4.97 0.49
CA LEU A 17 3.96 5.56 -0.82
C LEU A 17 3.25 4.54 -1.70
N GLY A 18 2.01 4.83 -2.14
CA GLY A 18 1.34 4.12 -3.23
C GLY A 18 1.86 4.63 -4.58
N ALA A 19 2.57 3.78 -5.32
CA ALA A 19 3.21 4.16 -6.59
C ALA A 19 2.28 4.09 -7.81
N MET A 20 1.05 3.58 -7.69
CA MET A 20 0.11 3.44 -8.80
C MET A 20 -0.05 4.73 -9.64
N PRO A 21 -0.19 5.96 -9.05
CA PRO A 21 -0.33 7.19 -9.82
C PRO A 21 0.90 7.59 -10.62
N LEU A 22 2.04 6.92 -10.45
CA LEU A 22 3.26 7.22 -11.19
C LEU A 22 3.26 6.63 -12.61
N SER A 23 2.35 5.68 -12.91
CA SER A 23 2.25 5.04 -14.23
C SER A 23 0.84 4.84 -14.76
N VAL A 24 -0.17 4.77 -13.88
CA VAL A 24 -1.58 4.63 -14.32
C VAL A 24 -2.16 6.00 -14.64
N PRO A 25 -2.74 6.20 -15.84
CA PRO A 25 -3.23 7.50 -16.29
C PRO A 25 -4.35 8.10 -15.39
N PRO A 26 -4.35 9.43 -15.17
CA PRO A 26 -3.31 10.39 -15.57
C PRO A 26 -2.05 10.24 -14.71
N HIS A 27 -0.87 10.17 -15.34
CA HIS A 27 0.42 10.00 -14.63
C HIS A 27 1.41 11.11 -15.01
N PRO A 28 2.41 11.41 -14.16
CA PRO A 28 3.48 12.34 -14.44
C PRO A 28 4.46 11.77 -15.50
N ASP A 29 5.38 12.60 -15.97
CA ASP A 29 6.53 12.11 -16.73
C ASP A 29 7.52 11.35 -15.80
N ALA A 30 8.49 10.64 -16.42
CA ALA A 30 9.45 9.84 -15.67
C ALA A 30 10.33 10.68 -14.71
N THR A 31 10.62 11.94 -15.04
CA THR A 31 11.42 12.83 -14.19
C THR A 31 10.66 13.18 -12.92
N GLN A 32 9.38 13.54 -13.04
CA GLN A 32 8.54 13.86 -11.90
C GLN A 32 8.21 12.60 -11.08
N ALA A 33 8.00 11.46 -11.73
CA ALA A 33 7.79 10.19 -11.02
C ALA A 33 8.98 9.85 -10.12
N ARG A 34 10.20 9.92 -10.65
CA ARG A 34 11.45 9.72 -9.89
C ARG A 34 11.61 10.75 -8.77
N ALA A 35 11.39 12.03 -9.06
CA ALA A 35 11.47 13.09 -8.06
C ALA A 35 10.47 12.87 -6.91
N THR A 36 9.28 12.33 -7.19
CA THR A 36 8.27 12.00 -6.17
C THR A 36 8.75 10.87 -5.25
N ILE A 37 9.35 9.81 -5.80
CA ILE A 37 9.93 8.72 -5.00
C ILE A 37 11.11 9.23 -4.16
N HIS A 38 12.01 10.01 -4.73
CA HIS A 38 13.13 10.60 -3.99
C HIS A 38 12.63 11.48 -2.83
N ALA A 39 11.63 12.32 -3.06
CA ALA A 39 11.02 13.15 -2.02
C ALA A 39 10.34 12.32 -0.91
N ALA A 40 9.78 11.14 -1.24
CA ALA A 40 9.27 10.21 -0.25
C ALA A 40 10.39 9.67 0.65
N LEU A 41 11.51 9.25 0.05
CA LEU A 41 12.69 8.76 0.77
C LEU A 41 13.31 9.83 1.66
N ASP A 42 13.42 11.07 1.15
CA ASP A 42 13.91 12.24 1.91
C ASP A 42 13.00 12.57 3.11
N ALA A 43 11.69 12.34 2.98
CA ALA A 43 10.69 12.49 4.05
C ALA A 43 10.64 11.29 5.03
N GLY A 44 11.52 10.30 4.88
CA GLY A 44 11.61 9.14 5.78
C GLY A 44 10.67 7.99 5.43
N VAL A 45 9.95 8.04 4.32
CA VAL A 45 9.13 6.91 3.86
C VAL A 45 10.04 5.73 3.51
N ARG A 46 9.71 4.54 4.04
CA ARG A 46 10.47 3.30 3.82
C ARG A 46 9.61 2.16 3.28
N LEU A 47 8.31 2.35 3.08
CA LEU A 47 7.42 1.44 2.38
C LEU A 47 7.00 2.06 1.05
N ILE A 48 7.33 1.41 -0.07
CA ILE A 48 6.86 1.77 -1.41
C ILE A 48 6.00 0.63 -1.94
N ASP A 49 4.72 0.90 -2.19
CA ASP A 49 3.76 -0.06 -2.69
C ASP A 49 3.57 0.10 -4.20
N THR A 50 3.89 -0.94 -4.96
CA THR A 50 3.73 -1.06 -6.42
C THR A 50 2.94 -2.31 -6.78
N ALA A 51 2.83 -2.65 -8.06
CA ALA A 51 2.30 -3.91 -8.59
C ALA A 51 2.77 -4.13 -10.03
N ASP A 52 2.82 -5.41 -10.44
CA ASP A 52 3.07 -5.81 -11.81
C ASP A 52 2.07 -5.21 -12.80
N ALA A 53 0.79 -5.15 -12.40
CA ALA A 53 -0.33 -4.70 -13.22
C ALA A 53 -0.50 -3.17 -13.32
N TYR A 54 0.33 -2.36 -12.62
CA TYR A 54 0.26 -0.90 -12.71
C TYR A 54 0.97 -0.39 -13.97
N THR A 55 0.24 -0.37 -15.08
CA THR A 55 0.76 -0.05 -16.40
C THR A 55 -0.20 0.82 -17.20
N PRO A 56 0.30 1.73 -18.03
CA PRO A 56 -0.54 2.55 -18.91
C PRO A 56 -1.05 1.78 -20.15
N ASP A 57 -0.31 0.76 -20.59
CA ASP A 57 -0.47 0.10 -21.90
C ASP A 57 -0.66 -1.43 -21.84
N GLY A 58 -0.74 -1.99 -20.63
CA GLY A 58 -0.92 -3.44 -20.41
C GLY A 58 0.38 -4.25 -20.36
N VAL A 59 1.56 -3.62 -20.51
CA VAL A 59 2.85 -4.29 -20.31
C VAL A 59 3.17 -4.39 -18.83
N LEU A 60 3.12 -5.60 -18.27
CA LEU A 60 3.38 -5.84 -16.84
C LEU A 60 4.78 -5.40 -16.42
N GLY A 61 4.94 -5.01 -15.17
CA GLY A 61 6.23 -4.60 -14.60
C GLY A 61 6.61 -3.14 -14.81
N HIS A 62 5.82 -2.34 -15.54
CA HIS A 62 6.16 -0.96 -15.86
C HIS A 62 6.37 -0.08 -14.61
N ASN A 63 5.45 -0.14 -13.64
CA ASN A 63 5.56 0.64 -12.40
C ASN A 63 6.72 0.16 -11.52
N GLU A 64 6.95 -1.15 -11.47
CA GLU A 64 8.09 -1.77 -10.76
C GLU A 64 9.42 -1.25 -11.32
N GLY A 65 9.54 -1.14 -12.65
CA GLY A 65 10.72 -0.56 -13.31
C GLY A 65 10.96 0.92 -12.92
N ILE A 66 9.89 1.72 -12.80
CA ILE A 66 9.99 3.12 -12.31
C ILE A 66 10.52 3.16 -10.87
N VAL A 67 10.01 2.28 -10.00
CA VAL A 67 10.48 2.18 -8.61
C VAL A 67 11.94 1.75 -8.57
N ALA A 68 12.31 0.71 -9.32
CA ALA A 68 13.69 0.22 -9.39
C ALA A 68 14.68 1.30 -9.86
N GLU A 69 14.36 2.02 -10.96
CA GLU A 69 15.18 3.13 -11.45
C GLU A 69 15.33 4.25 -10.41
N ALA A 70 14.22 4.61 -9.75
CA ALA A 70 14.27 5.65 -8.73
C ALA A 70 15.16 5.26 -7.55
N LEU A 71 15.08 4.01 -7.06
CA LEU A 71 15.94 3.52 -5.98
C LEU A 71 17.42 3.47 -6.39
N GLN A 72 17.74 3.03 -7.61
CA GLN A 72 19.11 2.98 -8.15
C GLN A 72 19.73 4.37 -8.30
N THR A 73 18.93 5.39 -8.60
CA THR A 73 19.40 6.77 -8.83
C THR A 73 19.28 7.67 -7.59
N TYR A 74 18.77 7.15 -6.49
CA TYR A 74 18.72 7.89 -5.23
C TYR A 74 20.13 8.05 -4.63
N GLY A 75 20.43 9.26 -4.19
CA GLY A 75 21.78 9.56 -3.66
C GLY A 75 22.01 9.13 -2.20
N GLY A 76 20.98 8.63 -1.51
CA GLY A 76 21.03 8.18 -0.12
C GLY A 76 20.99 6.66 0.02
N ASP A 77 20.89 6.18 1.25
CA ASP A 77 20.77 4.75 1.56
C ASP A 77 19.33 4.23 1.30
N THR A 78 19.23 3.16 0.55
CA THR A 78 17.97 2.46 0.23
C THR A 78 17.88 1.07 0.85
N SER A 79 18.84 0.65 1.67
CA SER A 79 18.90 -0.70 2.24
C SER A 79 17.73 -1.04 3.16
N GLU A 80 17.11 -0.04 3.77
CA GLU A 80 15.93 -0.21 4.64
C GLU A 80 14.60 0.01 3.90
N VAL A 81 14.62 0.25 2.58
CA VAL A 81 13.39 0.48 1.81
C VAL A 81 12.73 -0.85 1.52
N LEU A 82 11.52 -1.04 2.07
CA LEU A 82 10.66 -2.16 1.74
C LEU A 82 9.87 -1.85 0.47
N VAL A 83 10.17 -2.53 -0.61
CA VAL A 83 9.33 -2.54 -1.82
C VAL A 83 8.31 -3.65 -1.68
N ALA A 84 7.03 -3.27 -1.69
CA ALA A 84 5.90 -4.17 -1.73
C ALA A 84 5.35 -4.20 -3.15
N THR A 85 5.39 -5.35 -3.82
CA THR A 85 4.73 -5.54 -5.11
C THR A 85 3.63 -6.59 -5.03
N LYS A 86 2.87 -6.75 -6.11
CA LYS A 86 1.69 -7.61 -6.14
C LYS A 86 1.62 -8.38 -7.45
N GLY A 87 1.07 -9.60 -7.37
CA GLY A 87 0.65 -10.39 -8.51
C GLY A 87 -0.75 -10.96 -8.32
N GLY A 88 -1.31 -11.52 -9.38
CA GLY A 88 -2.67 -12.06 -9.39
C GLY A 88 -3.70 -11.17 -10.09
N HIS A 89 -3.39 -9.91 -10.40
CA HIS A 89 -4.10 -9.16 -11.42
C HIS A 89 -3.51 -9.44 -12.80
N THR A 90 -4.37 -9.55 -13.79
CA THR A 90 -3.98 -9.66 -15.19
C THR A 90 -4.38 -8.41 -15.95
N ARG A 91 -3.67 -8.13 -17.04
CA ARG A 91 -3.97 -7.01 -17.94
C ARG A 91 -4.11 -7.54 -19.37
N ASN A 92 -5.22 -7.19 -20.01
CA ASN A 92 -5.44 -7.45 -21.43
C ASN A 92 -5.82 -6.13 -22.09
N GLY A 93 -4.81 -5.42 -22.61
CA GLY A 93 -4.98 -4.02 -23.01
C GLY A 93 -5.44 -3.14 -21.85
N GLY A 94 -6.62 -2.52 -21.97
CA GLY A 94 -7.23 -1.70 -20.92
C GLY A 94 -7.94 -2.48 -19.79
N ASP A 95 -8.24 -3.76 -20.02
CA ASP A 95 -9.08 -4.55 -19.13
C ASP A 95 -8.27 -5.14 -17.96
N TRP A 96 -8.93 -5.22 -16.79
CA TRP A 96 -8.42 -5.83 -15.58
C TRP A 96 -9.07 -7.20 -15.38
N GLY A 97 -8.25 -8.23 -15.15
CA GLY A 97 -8.68 -9.56 -14.76
C GLY A 97 -7.96 -10.04 -13.52
N VAL A 98 -8.24 -11.28 -13.11
CA VAL A 98 -7.57 -11.94 -11.98
C VAL A 98 -7.15 -13.35 -12.39
N ASP A 99 -6.04 -13.83 -11.80
CA ASP A 99 -5.57 -15.21 -11.91
C ASP A 99 -4.85 -15.57 -10.59
N GLY A 100 -5.55 -16.33 -9.74
CA GLY A 100 -5.07 -16.76 -8.42
C GLY A 100 -4.34 -18.10 -8.42
N ARG A 101 -4.12 -18.74 -9.60
CA ARG A 101 -3.45 -20.04 -9.67
C ARG A 101 -2.00 -19.98 -9.23
N PRO A 102 -1.49 -20.96 -8.48
CA PRO A 102 -0.11 -20.99 -8.00
C PRO A 102 0.93 -20.83 -9.10
N GLU A 103 0.75 -21.46 -10.25
CA GLU A 103 1.67 -21.38 -11.38
C GLU A 103 1.70 -19.98 -12.01
N TYR A 104 0.53 -19.28 -12.06
CA TYR A 104 0.49 -17.90 -12.52
C TYR A 104 1.23 -16.97 -11.54
N LEU A 105 0.94 -17.08 -10.23
CA LEU A 105 1.59 -16.28 -9.19
C LEU A 105 3.11 -16.46 -9.19
N ARG A 106 3.59 -17.70 -9.43
CA ARG A 106 5.02 -17.94 -9.57
C ARG A 106 5.61 -17.24 -10.78
N SER A 107 4.98 -17.35 -11.94
CA SER A 107 5.44 -16.68 -13.17
C SER A 107 5.42 -15.16 -13.02
N ALA A 108 4.36 -14.59 -12.41
CA ALA A 108 4.26 -13.17 -12.12
C ALA A 108 5.33 -12.69 -11.14
N CYS A 109 5.60 -13.46 -10.07
CA CYS A 109 6.67 -13.17 -9.12
C CYS A 109 8.06 -13.17 -9.77
N GLU A 110 8.35 -14.15 -10.63
CA GLU A 110 9.62 -14.21 -11.38
C GLU A 110 9.78 -13.01 -12.36
N ALA A 111 8.69 -12.55 -12.97
CA ALA A 111 8.70 -11.34 -13.79
C ALA A 111 8.93 -10.07 -12.94
N SER A 112 8.30 -9.98 -11.75
CA SER A 112 8.50 -8.87 -10.81
C SER A 112 9.93 -8.81 -10.27
N LEU A 113 10.58 -9.95 -10.00
CA LEU A 113 12.00 -10.01 -9.63
C LEU A 113 12.88 -9.38 -10.71
N GLN A 114 12.60 -9.67 -11.99
CA GLN A 114 13.33 -9.11 -13.12
C GLN A 114 13.07 -7.59 -13.26
N ALA A 115 11.80 -7.16 -13.14
CA ALA A 115 11.43 -5.75 -13.27
C ALA A 115 12.03 -4.88 -12.15
N LEU A 116 12.08 -5.41 -10.92
CA LEU A 116 12.69 -4.76 -9.75
C LEU A 116 14.22 -4.89 -9.73
N GLY A 117 14.80 -5.85 -10.47
CA GLY A 117 16.24 -6.10 -10.48
C GLY A 117 16.77 -6.65 -9.16
N VAL A 118 16.00 -7.51 -8.49
CA VAL A 118 16.34 -8.12 -7.18
C VAL A 118 16.28 -9.65 -7.23
N ASP A 119 17.02 -10.31 -6.36
CA ASP A 119 17.02 -11.77 -6.24
C ASP A 119 15.87 -12.29 -5.36
N SER A 120 15.33 -11.45 -4.47
CA SER A 120 14.22 -11.78 -3.58
C SER A 120 13.37 -10.52 -3.30
N ILE A 121 12.05 -10.64 -3.43
CA ILE A 121 11.11 -9.52 -3.20
C ILE A 121 10.91 -9.34 -1.69
N GLY A 122 11.03 -8.11 -1.19
CA GLY A 122 10.88 -7.79 0.22
C GLY A 122 9.47 -8.10 0.78
N LEU A 123 8.41 -7.76 0.02
CA LEU A 123 7.02 -8.08 0.31
C LEU A 123 6.27 -8.35 -0.99
N TYR A 124 5.73 -9.55 -1.15
CA TYR A 124 4.89 -9.93 -2.29
C TYR A 124 3.45 -10.14 -1.86
N GLN A 125 2.50 -9.49 -2.53
CA GLN A 125 1.10 -9.50 -2.13
C GLN A 125 0.23 -10.16 -3.20
N HIS A 126 -0.70 -11.03 -2.77
CA HIS A 126 -1.81 -11.46 -3.62
C HIS A 126 -2.76 -10.27 -3.83
N HIS A 127 -2.89 -9.80 -5.07
CA HIS A 127 -3.54 -8.52 -5.37
C HIS A 127 -5.04 -8.54 -5.13
N ARG A 128 -5.72 -9.66 -5.47
CA ARG A 128 -7.18 -9.82 -5.30
C ARG A 128 -7.58 -11.30 -5.36
N PRO A 129 -8.51 -11.75 -4.51
CA PRO A 129 -9.07 -13.09 -4.60
C PRO A 129 -9.64 -13.40 -6.00
N ASP A 130 -9.32 -14.58 -6.52
CA ASP A 130 -9.86 -15.12 -7.75
C ASP A 130 -11.03 -16.05 -7.39
N PRO A 131 -12.27 -15.76 -7.84
CA PRO A 131 -13.43 -16.58 -7.51
C PRO A 131 -13.39 -17.98 -8.13
N GLU A 132 -12.56 -18.20 -9.17
CA GLU A 132 -12.43 -19.48 -9.87
C GLU A 132 -11.39 -20.41 -9.22
N VAL A 133 -10.56 -19.89 -8.27
CA VAL A 133 -9.51 -20.65 -7.61
C VAL A 133 -9.78 -20.72 -6.09
N PRO A 134 -9.80 -21.93 -5.49
CA PRO A 134 -9.93 -22.05 -4.05
C PRO A 134 -8.86 -21.22 -3.33
N TYR A 135 -9.29 -20.32 -2.42
CA TYR A 135 -8.36 -19.36 -1.80
C TYR A 135 -7.19 -20.03 -1.05
N ALA A 136 -7.45 -21.22 -0.46
CA ALA A 136 -6.39 -22.02 0.17
C ALA A 136 -5.30 -22.48 -0.82
N GLU A 137 -5.67 -22.75 -2.08
CA GLU A 137 -4.74 -23.14 -3.14
C GLU A 137 -3.84 -21.95 -3.52
N THR A 138 -4.44 -20.77 -3.68
CA THR A 138 -3.69 -19.52 -3.89
C THR A 138 -2.71 -19.25 -2.75
N MET A 139 -3.14 -19.42 -1.48
CA MET A 139 -2.27 -19.26 -0.32
C MET A 139 -1.15 -20.31 -0.27
N GLY A 140 -1.41 -21.54 -0.70
CA GLY A 140 -0.39 -22.57 -0.88
C GLY A 140 0.67 -22.17 -1.93
N GLY A 141 0.24 -21.51 -3.00
CA GLY A 141 1.14 -20.92 -4.00
C GLY A 141 2.08 -19.87 -3.40
N LEU A 142 1.55 -18.98 -2.56
CA LEU A 142 2.37 -17.98 -1.87
C LEU A 142 3.34 -18.61 -0.85
N SER A 143 2.92 -19.66 -0.13
CA SER A 143 3.81 -20.44 0.75
C SER A 143 5.00 -21.03 -0.03
N ALA A 144 4.74 -21.58 -1.21
CA ALA A 144 5.79 -22.11 -2.08
C ALA A 144 6.79 -21.04 -2.57
N LEU A 145 6.36 -19.78 -2.75
CA LEU A 145 7.26 -18.66 -3.06
C LEU A 145 8.17 -18.31 -1.89
N LEU A 146 7.63 -18.31 -0.65
CA LEU A 146 8.43 -18.13 0.59
C LEU A 146 9.45 -19.25 0.75
N GLU A 147 9.03 -20.52 0.62
CA GLU A 147 9.90 -21.68 0.74
C GLU A 147 11.01 -21.70 -0.30
N ALA A 148 10.74 -21.20 -1.51
CA ALA A 148 11.71 -21.05 -2.59
C ALA A 148 12.67 -19.85 -2.38
N GLY A 149 12.43 -18.99 -1.39
CA GLY A 149 13.23 -17.79 -1.14
C GLY A 149 13.04 -16.67 -2.18
N LEU A 150 12.05 -16.79 -3.07
CA LEU A 150 11.75 -15.78 -4.09
C LEU A 150 11.15 -14.52 -3.45
N VAL A 151 10.50 -14.66 -2.31
CA VAL A 151 9.92 -13.56 -1.53
C VAL A 151 10.31 -13.70 -0.05
N GLN A 152 10.51 -12.59 0.64
CA GLN A 152 10.90 -12.60 2.06
C GLN A 152 9.65 -12.58 2.97
N ARG A 153 8.58 -11.94 2.53
CA ARG A 153 7.32 -11.76 3.26
C ARG A 153 6.17 -11.79 2.28
N VAL A 154 5.01 -12.17 2.77
CA VAL A 154 3.78 -12.23 1.99
C VAL A 154 2.74 -11.29 2.58
N GLY A 155 1.94 -10.68 1.71
CA GLY A 155 0.73 -9.96 2.02
C GLY A 155 -0.45 -10.45 1.18
N ILE A 156 -1.63 -10.02 1.55
CA ILE A 156 -2.87 -10.26 0.80
C ILE A 156 -3.62 -8.95 0.63
N SER A 157 -4.44 -8.85 -0.41
CA SER A 157 -5.21 -7.63 -0.67
C SER A 157 -6.65 -7.96 -1.05
N ASN A 158 -7.58 -7.09 -0.65
CA ASN A 158 -9.01 -7.26 -0.91
C ASN A 158 -9.60 -8.56 -0.35
N ALA A 159 -9.06 -9.04 0.76
CA ALA A 159 -9.49 -10.24 1.46
C ALA A 159 -10.51 -9.88 2.55
N ASP A 160 -11.53 -10.72 2.72
CA ASP A 160 -12.48 -10.62 3.82
C ASP A 160 -11.91 -11.22 5.13
N PRO A 161 -12.60 -11.05 6.29
CA PRO A 161 -12.12 -11.55 7.58
C PRO A 161 -11.84 -13.06 7.61
N ASP A 162 -12.65 -13.88 6.94
CA ASP A 162 -12.47 -15.34 6.90
C ASP A 162 -11.26 -15.71 6.04
N GLN A 163 -11.08 -15.03 4.92
CA GLN A 163 -9.92 -15.17 4.05
C GLN A 163 -8.63 -14.76 4.75
N ILE A 164 -8.64 -13.69 5.56
CA ILE A 164 -7.48 -13.26 6.35
C ILE A 164 -7.09 -14.35 7.36
N ARG A 165 -8.06 -14.89 8.11
CA ARG A 165 -7.81 -15.95 9.09
C ARG A 165 -7.32 -17.24 8.42
N LEU A 166 -7.90 -17.61 7.27
CA LEU A 166 -7.46 -18.77 6.49
C LEU A 166 -6.01 -18.58 5.99
N ALA A 167 -5.69 -17.41 5.42
CA ALA A 167 -4.36 -17.09 4.95
C ALA A 167 -3.33 -17.13 6.10
N HIS A 168 -3.67 -16.55 7.26
CA HIS A 168 -2.81 -16.61 8.45
C HIS A 168 -2.61 -18.04 8.94
N GLY A 169 -3.64 -18.89 8.87
CA GLY A 169 -3.52 -20.32 9.23
C GLY A 169 -2.59 -21.11 8.30
N ILE A 170 -2.47 -20.73 7.03
CA ILE A 170 -1.62 -21.41 6.03
C ILE A 170 -0.19 -20.84 6.03
N LEU A 171 -0.06 -19.51 6.06
CA LEU A 171 1.21 -18.81 5.87
C LEU A 171 1.95 -18.55 7.20
N GLY A 172 1.25 -18.63 8.35
CA GLY A 172 1.82 -18.34 9.66
C GLY A 172 2.50 -16.96 9.70
N ASP A 173 3.70 -16.91 10.28
CA ASP A 173 4.50 -15.68 10.41
C ASP A 173 4.97 -15.10 9.04
N GLY A 174 4.83 -15.86 7.96
CA GLY A 174 5.11 -15.39 6.60
C GLY A 174 4.10 -14.35 6.10
N LEU A 175 2.86 -14.36 6.60
CA LEU A 175 1.86 -13.33 6.33
C LEU A 175 2.10 -12.13 7.25
N VAL A 176 2.42 -10.97 6.66
CA VAL A 176 2.75 -9.76 7.44
C VAL A 176 1.80 -8.58 7.20
N SER A 177 1.00 -8.61 6.12
CA SER A 177 0.12 -7.48 5.79
C SER A 177 -1.17 -7.88 5.10
N VAL A 178 -2.19 -7.04 5.30
CA VAL A 178 -3.46 -7.03 4.57
C VAL A 178 -3.66 -5.65 3.98
N GLN A 179 -3.99 -5.57 2.69
CA GLN A 179 -4.18 -4.31 1.98
C GLN A 179 -5.60 -4.19 1.45
N ASN A 180 -6.47 -3.46 2.15
CA ASN A 180 -7.87 -3.26 1.76
C ASN A 180 -8.20 -1.77 1.63
N GLN A 181 -9.31 -1.44 0.94
CA GLN A 181 -9.78 -0.07 0.84
C GLN A 181 -10.25 0.44 2.19
N LEU A 182 -9.74 1.60 2.62
CA LEU A 182 -10.27 2.31 3.80
C LEU A 182 -10.03 3.81 3.64
N SER A 183 -11.10 4.58 3.75
CA SER A 183 -11.08 6.05 3.65
C SER A 183 -12.29 6.63 4.40
N PRO A 184 -12.42 7.96 4.55
CA PRO A 184 -13.63 8.57 5.12
C PRO A 184 -14.92 8.15 4.42
N SER A 185 -14.90 8.01 3.07
CA SER A 185 -16.04 7.59 2.25
C SER A 185 -16.23 6.08 2.13
N PHE A 186 -15.26 5.27 2.58
CA PHE A 186 -15.32 3.82 2.50
C PHE A 186 -14.81 3.19 3.80
N ARG A 187 -15.73 2.89 4.71
CA ARG A 187 -15.43 2.35 6.06
C ARG A 187 -15.76 0.86 6.20
N SER A 188 -16.12 0.19 5.10
CA SER A 188 -16.57 -1.22 5.12
C SER A 188 -15.48 -2.20 5.52
N SER A 189 -14.19 -1.82 5.45
CA SER A 189 -13.06 -2.66 5.83
C SER A 189 -12.60 -2.48 7.29
N LEU A 190 -13.42 -1.87 8.15
CA LEU A 190 -13.12 -1.81 9.59
C LEU A 190 -13.09 -3.20 10.25
N PRO A 191 -13.97 -4.18 9.90
CA PRO A 191 -13.86 -5.54 10.42
C PRO A 191 -12.52 -6.21 10.08
N GLU A 192 -11.98 -5.99 8.87
CA GLU A 192 -10.66 -6.51 8.46
C GLU A 192 -9.53 -5.85 9.25
N LEU A 193 -9.63 -4.55 9.54
CA LEU A 193 -8.69 -3.85 10.41
C LEU A 193 -8.71 -4.43 11.84
N GLU A 194 -9.88 -4.79 12.37
CA GLU A 194 -10.01 -5.44 13.68
C GLU A 194 -9.29 -6.80 13.66
N VAL A 195 -9.52 -7.65 12.66
CA VAL A 195 -8.82 -8.93 12.51
C VAL A 195 -7.30 -8.74 12.40
N CYS A 196 -6.85 -7.75 11.63
CA CYS A 196 -5.42 -7.44 11.54
C CYS A 196 -4.84 -7.00 12.87
N THR A 197 -5.60 -6.22 13.67
CA THR A 197 -5.19 -5.80 15.01
C THR A 197 -5.06 -7.00 15.97
N GLU A 198 -6.00 -7.95 15.92
CA GLU A 198 -5.94 -9.17 16.70
C GLU A 198 -4.73 -10.04 16.35
N LEU A 199 -4.42 -10.16 15.05
CA LEU A 199 -3.36 -11.03 14.54
C LEU A 199 -1.99 -10.36 14.49
N GLY A 200 -1.90 -9.04 14.74
CA GLY A 200 -0.66 -8.27 14.65
C GLY A 200 -0.17 -8.05 13.22
N LEU A 201 -1.06 -8.15 12.21
CA LEU A 201 -0.78 -7.91 10.81
C LEU A 201 -0.86 -6.43 10.47
N ALA A 202 0.08 -5.90 9.67
CA ALA A 202 -0.04 -4.53 9.17
C ALA A 202 -1.28 -4.41 8.25
N PHE A 203 -2.13 -3.43 8.52
CA PHE A 203 -3.25 -3.10 7.65
C PHE A 203 -2.88 -1.90 6.79
N LEU A 204 -2.89 -2.08 5.48
CA LEU A 204 -2.46 -1.08 4.49
C LEU A 204 -3.70 -0.49 3.77
N PRO A 205 -4.29 0.61 4.26
CA PRO A 205 -5.36 1.29 3.54
C PRO A 205 -4.93 1.73 2.14
N TRP A 206 -5.50 1.12 1.07
CA TRP A 206 -5.36 1.69 -0.25
C TRP A 206 -6.49 2.69 -0.52
N SER A 207 -6.24 3.67 -1.41
CA SER A 207 -7.11 4.84 -1.65
C SER A 207 -7.53 5.56 -0.36
N PRO A 208 -6.62 5.82 0.59
CA PRO A 208 -6.95 6.37 1.90
C PRO A 208 -7.58 7.76 1.84
N LEU A 209 -7.39 8.49 0.73
CA LEU A 209 -7.92 9.82 0.46
C LEU A 209 -9.16 9.79 -0.47
N GLY A 210 -9.83 8.64 -0.62
CA GLY A 210 -11.00 8.49 -1.48
C GLY A 210 -10.69 8.15 -2.95
N GLY A 211 -9.42 8.01 -3.31
CA GLY A 211 -8.95 7.71 -4.66
C GLY A 211 -8.40 8.92 -5.41
N MET A 212 -7.83 8.69 -6.62
CA MET A 212 -7.10 9.73 -7.37
C MET A 212 -7.96 10.94 -7.76
N ARG A 213 -9.27 10.77 -7.92
CA ARG A 213 -10.19 11.86 -8.33
C ARG A 213 -10.69 12.68 -7.14
N SER A 214 -10.95 12.04 -6.01
CA SER A 214 -11.55 12.68 -4.82
C SER A 214 -10.50 13.21 -3.84
N ALA A 215 -9.24 12.80 -3.97
CA ALA A 215 -8.19 13.21 -3.03
C ALA A 215 -7.99 14.74 -2.93
N ALA A 216 -8.16 15.48 -4.05
CA ALA A 216 -8.03 16.93 -4.07
C ALA A 216 -9.23 17.64 -3.38
N ASP A 217 -10.41 17.03 -3.46
CA ASP A 217 -11.68 17.60 -2.99
C ASP A 217 -12.08 17.09 -1.59
N LEU A 218 -11.20 16.32 -0.93
CA LEU A 218 -11.48 15.68 0.35
C LEU A 218 -12.02 16.65 1.41
N GLY A 219 -11.44 17.83 1.53
CA GLY A 219 -11.88 18.84 2.51
C GLY A 219 -13.24 19.45 2.21
N SER A 220 -13.70 19.44 0.95
CA SER A 220 -15.04 19.88 0.55
C SER A 220 -16.06 18.76 0.57
N GLU A 221 -15.69 17.55 0.13
CA GLU A 221 -16.56 16.37 0.17
C GLU A 221 -16.79 15.87 1.61
N HIS A 222 -15.77 15.99 2.46
CA HIS A 222 -15.81 15.64 3.88
C HIS A 222 -15.48 16.86 4.73
N GLY A 223 -16.42 17.82 4.80
CA GLY A 223 -16.22 19.13 5.41
C GLY A 223 -15.68 19.11 6.84
N VAL A 224 -15.95 18.08 7.64
CA VAL A 224 -15.40 17.90 8.98
C VAL A 224 -13.86 17.79 8.95
N PHE A 225 -13.29 17.07 7.97
CA PHE A 225 -11.83 16.97 7.82
C PHE A 225 -11.20 18.33 7.46
N GLY A 226 -11.86 19.12 6.62
CA GLY A 226 -11.45 20.49 6.30
C GLY A 226 -11.46 21.39 7.53
N GLN A 227 -12.54 21.38 8.31
CA GLN A 227 -12.69 22.20 9.52
C GLN A 227 -11.67 21.85 10.59
N VAL A 228 -11.45 20.55 10.83
CA VAL A 228 -10.44 20.12 11.80
C VAL A 228 -9.04 20.46 11.30
N ALA A 229 -8.71 20.20 10.04
CA ALA A 229 -7.42 20.53 9.46
C ALA A 229 -7.05 22.02 9.59
N GLU A 230 -8.03 22.93 9.40
CA GLU A 230 -7.83 24.38 9.57
C GLU A 230 -7.38 24.73 10.99
N ARG A 231 -7.93 24.06 12.02
CA ARG A 231 -7.53 24.30 13.44
C ARG A 231 -6.07 23.92 13.71
N TYR A 232 -5.56 22.92 13.00
CA TYR A 232 -4.16 22.46 13.12
C TYR A 232 -3.21 23.10 12.10
N GLY A 233 -3.71 23.93 11.18
CA GLY A 233 -2.90 24.58 10.14
C GLY A 233 -2.29 23.57 9.14
N VAL A 234 -2.99 22.47 8.86
CA VAL A 234 -2.54 21.40 7.96
C VAL A 234 -3.53 21.18 6.82
N SER A 235 -3.15 20.38 5.81
CA SER A 235 -4.05 20.00 4.74
C SER A 235 -5.14 19.02 5.24
N PRO A 236 -6.33 19.00 4.63
CA PRO A 236 -7.34 17.96 4.90
C PRO A 236 -6.82 16.55 4.64
N GLN A 237 -5.92 16.37 3.66
CA GLN A 237 -5.29 15.11 3.31
C GLN A 237 -4.40 14.61 4.46
N ARG A 238 -3.54 15.48 5.01
CA ARG A 238 -2.71 15.15 6.18
C ARG A 238 -3.57 14.80 7.39
N MET A 239 -4.63 15.56 7.66
CA MET A 239 -5.58 15.28 8.74
C MET A 239 -6.25 13.91 8.56
N CYS A 240 -6.68 13.57 7.34
CA CYS A 240 -7.27 12.27 7.02
C CYS A 240 -6.30 11.11 7.29
N LEU A 241 -5.04 11.25 6.90
CA LEU A 241 -4.02 10.23 7.15
C LEU A 241 -3.70 10.08 8.65
N ALA A 242 -3.65 11.19 9.40
CA ALA A 242 -3.50 11.14 10.85
C ALA A 242 -4.68 10.46 11.55
N TRP A 243 -5.91 10.70 11.07
CA TRP A 243 -7.10 9.97 11.53
C TRP A 243 -6.99 8.46 11.26
N LEU A 244 -6.58 8.04 10.04
CA LEU A 244 -6.38 6.63 9.72
C LEU A 244 -5.34 5.97 10.65
N LEU A 245 -4.23 6.67 10.91
CA LEU A 245 -3.20 6.20 11.85
C LEU A 245 -3.72 6.02 13.28
N SER A 246 -4.75 6.78 13.69
CA SER A 246 -5.34 6.69 15.01
C SER A 246 -6.29 5.51 15.19
N LEU A 247 -6.80 4.92 14.10
CA LEU A 247 -7.79 3.83 14.14
C LEU A 247 -7.21 2.54 14.75
N SER A 248 -5.93 2.26 14.52
CA SER A 248 -5.25 1.09 15.10
C SER A 248 -3.73 1.25 15.04
N PRO A 249 -2.97 0.66 15.98
CA PRO A 249 -1.51 0.64 15.93
C PRO A 249 -0.95 -0.15 14.73
N VAL A 250 -1.75 -0.98 14.06
CA VAL A 250 -1.35 -1.71 12.86
C VAL A 250 -1.75 -1.02 11.55
N CYS A 251 -2.49 0.10 11.62
CA CYS A 251 -2.90 0.85 10.43
C CYS A 251 -1.72 1.64 9.85
N LEU A 252 -1.39 1.38 8.57
CA LEU A 252 -0.28 1.97 7.83
C LEU A 252 -0.77 2.38 6.44
N PRO A 253 -1.35 3.60 6.29
CA PRO A 253 -1.87 4.08 5.01
C PRO A 253 -0.80 4.21 3.92
N ILE A 254 -1.20 3.90 2.68
CA ILE A 254 -0.35 4.00 1.48
C ILE A 254 -0.95 4.99 0.47
N PRO A 255 -1.01 6.30 0.80
CA PRO A 255 -1.53 7.29 -0.13
C PRO A 255 -0.75 7.30 -1.43
N GLY A 256 -1.48 7.40 -2.55
CA GLY A 256 -0.89 7.65 -3.84
C GLY A 256 -0.41 9.10 -3.97
N ALA A 257 0.75 9.31 -4.57
CA ALA A 257 1.25 10.64 -4.92
C ALA A 257 1.85 10.65 -6.33
N SER A 258 1.69 11.78 -7.04
CA SER A 258 2.29 12.02 -8.35
C SER A 258 3.21 13.24 -8.36
N ARG A 259 3.40 13.89 -7.19
CA ARG A 259 4.21 15.09 -7.02
C ARG A 259 4.96 15.05 -5.69
N PRO A 260 6.19 15.60 -5.63
CA PRO A 260 7.00 15.69 -4.41
C PRO A 260 6.24 16.32 -3.22
N GLU A 261 5.53 17.42 -3.45
CA GLU A 261 4.83 18.17 -2.38
C GLU A 261 3.71 17.31 -1.76
N SER A 262 3.03 16.50 -2.58
CA SER A 262 1.94 15.64 -2.08
C SER A 262 2.47 14.52 -1.20
N VAL A 263 3.59 13.89 -1.54
CA VAL A 263 4.15 12.82 -0.71
C VAL A 263 4.78 13.36 0.57
N GLN A 264 5.40 14.56 0.54
CA GLN A 264 5.92 15.22 1.73
C GLN A 264 4.80 15.59 2.70
N ASP A 265 3.68 16.14 2.19
CA ASP A 265 2.51 16.44 2.99
C ASP A 265 1.90 15.17 3.61
N SER A 266 1.83 14.08 2.85
CA SER A 266 1.35 12.79 3.35
C SER A 266 2.25 12.21 4.44
N ALA A 267 3.58 12.22 4.23
CA ALA A 267 4.55 11.71 5.20
C ALA A 267 4.48 12.45 6.54
N ALA A 268 4.26 13.76 6.50
CA ALA A 268 4.15 14.59 7.69
C ALA A 268 2.91 14.25 8.57
N ALA A 269 1.97 13.46 8.08
CA ALA A 269 0.86 12.94 8.90
C ALA A 269 1.36 12.03 10.04
N ALA A 270 2.49 11.35 9.87
CA ALA A 270 3.09 10.50 10.90
C ALA A 270 3.60 11.28 12.14
N GLU A 271 3.74 12.58 12.03
CA GLU A 271 4.18 13.45 13.13
C GLU A 271 3.03 14.27 13.73
N LEU A 272 1.86 14.26 13.08
CA LEU A 272 0.71 15.04 13.50
C LEU A 272 0.02 14.39 14.71
N THR A 273 -0.01 15.13 15.82
CA THR A 273 -0.80 14.74 16.99
C THR A 273 -2.15 15.46 16.91
N VAL A 274 -3.23 14.69 16.97
CA VAL A 274 -4.61 15.19 16.94
C VAL A 274 -5.26 14.85 18.28
N ASP A 275 -5.99 15.80 18.87
CA ASP A 275 -6.66 15.62 20.16
C ASP A 275 -7.79 14.57 20.06
N GLU A 276 -8.06 13.88 21.16
CA GLU A 276 -9.06 12.80 21.22
C GLU A 276 -10.47 13.27 20.83
N GLU A 277 -10.85 14.50 21.21
CA GLU A 277 -12.14 15.10 20.85
C GLU A 277 -12.27 15.27 19.33
N ASP A 278 -11.20 15.73 18.68
CA ASP A 278 -11.15 15.89 17.23
C ASP A 278 -11.13 14.55 16.50
N LEU A 279 -10.40 13.56 17.01
CA LEU A 279 -10.41 12.20 16.47
C LEU A 279 -11.81 11.56 16.57
N ALA A 280 -12.52 11.77 17.67
CA ALA A 280 -13.89 11.30 17.83
C ALA A 280 -14.83 11.98 16.82
N LEU A 281 -14.67 13.29 16.59
CA LEU A 281 -15.42 14.04 15.58
C LEU A 281 -15.18 13.51 14.16
N LEU A 282 -13.91 13.25 13.78
CA LEU A 282 -13.53 12.69 12.48
C LEU A 282 -14.03 11.25 12.28
N SER A 283 -14.24 10.51 13.37
CA SER A 283 -14.73 9.12 13.35
C SER A 283 -16.25 9.02 13.21
N THR A 284 -16.97 10.12 13.38
CA THR A 284 -18.44 10.15 13.19
C THR A 284 -18.79 9.84 11.73
N PRO A 285 -19.79 8.98 11.46
CA PRO A 285 -20.20 8.56 10.11
C PRO A 285 -20.69 9.73 9.24
#